data_e1693ae69d2dade3c383fd692a056dfa
#
_entry.id   e1693ae69d2dade3c383fd692a056dfa
#
_cell.length_a   1.000
_cell.length_b   1.000
_cell.length_c   1.000
_cell.angle_alpha   90.00
_cell.angle_beta   90.00
_cell.angle_gamma   90.00
#
_symmetry.space_group_name_H-M   'P 1'
#
loop_
_entity.id
_entity.type
_entity.pdbx_description
1 polymer ?
#
loop_
_entity_poly.entity_id
_entity_poly.type
_entity_poly.pdbx_seq_one_letter_code
_entity_poly.pdbx_strand_id
1 'polypeptide(L)'
;VLAYLPPAWIGQNIFSYAQWLVCGYVVNCPESASTVTIDLKEIGPTYYFAPPRVFEGLLTTVMIRMEDAGRLKKWLFQRCMDLARRVGPALMDGKPVGTTDRLLYALGNLCIYGPLRNSLGMSRVRVAYTAGEAIGPDLFSFYRSIGINLKQLYGSTETAVFVCLQPDNEVKAD
;
A
#
# COMPACT_ATOMS: atom_id res chain seq x y z
N VAL A 1 11.45 7.69 -1.21
CA VAL A 1 10.97 6.68 -2.18
C VAL A 1 11.95 5.54 -2.31
N LEU A 2 11.49 4.41 -2.82
CA LEU A 2 12.33 3.29 -3.25
C LEU A 2 12.35 3.24 -4.78
N ALA A 3 13.53 3.43 -5.37
CA ALA A 3 13.75 3.49 -6.81
C ALA A 3 14.17 2.10 -7.33
N TYR A 4 13.21 1.25 -7.65
CA TYR A 4 13.45 -0.15 -8.03
C TYR A 4 12.83 -0.54 -9.38
N LEU A 5 12.06 0.36 -9.98
CA LEU A 5 11.42 0.09 -11.27
C LEU A 5 12.44 0.10 -12.41
N PRO A 6 12.17 -0.58 -13.53
CA PRO A 6 13.04 -0.54 -14.68
C PRO A 6 13.31 0.90 -15.16
N PRO A 7 14.56 1.28 -15.42
CA PRO A 7 14.91 2.65 -15.90
C PRO A 7 14.23 3.05 -17.20
N ALA A 8 13.84 2.06 -18.03
CA ALA A 8 13.10 2.30 -19.27
C ALA A 8 11.64 2.75 -19.03
N TRP A 9 11.10 2.56 -17.83
CA TRP A 9 9.75 2.97 -17.49
C TRP A 9 9.72 4.43 -17.07
N ILE A 10 8.79 5.18 -17.65
CA ILE A 10 8.61 6.60 -17.32
C ILE A 10 8.31 6.78 -15.81
N GLY A 11 7.63 5.81 -15.18
CA GLY A 11 7.37 5.84 -13.75
C GLY A 11 8.65 5.94 -12.92
N GLN A 12 9.71 5.19 -13.25
CA GLN A 12 11.00 5.31 -12.57
C GLN A 12 11.58 6.71 -12.70
N ASN A 13 11.54 7.29 -13.90
CA ASN A 13 12.08 8.63 -14.16
C ASN A 13 11.29 9.72 -13.42
N ILE A 14 9.97 9.63 -13.41
CA ILE A 14 9.12 10.59 -12.71
C ILE A 14 9.33 10.51 -11.20
N PHE A 15 9.21 9.31 -10.61
CA PHE A 15 9.24 9.13 -9.15
C PHE A 15 10.64 9.21 -8.55
N SER A 16 11.70 8.97 -9.32
CA SER A 16 13.07 8.97 -8.80
C SER A 16 13.87 10.22 -9.18
N TYR A 17 13.53 10.89 -10.28
CA TYR A 17 14.28 12.06 -10.75
C TYR A 17 13.42 13.31 -10.78
N ALA A 18 12.35 13.37 -11.59
CA ALA A 18 11.64 14.61 -11.82
C ALA A 18 10.96 15.14 -10.54
N GLN A 19 10.24 14.32 -9.82
CA GLN A 19 9.60 14.73 -8.57
C GLN A 19 10.62 15.00 -7.46
N TRP A 20 11.71 14.23 -7.41
CA TRP A 20 12.79 14.48 -6.46
C TRP A 20 13.39 15.90 -6.60
N LEU A 21 13.64 16.33 -7.83
CA LEU A 21 14.16 17.68 -8.11
C LEU A 21 13.26 18.80 -7.58
N VAL A 22 11.95 18.56 -7.55
CA VAL A 22 10.96 19.56 -7.09
C VAL A 22 10.67 19.44 -5.59
N CYS A 23 10.54 18.22 -5.09
CA CYS A 23 10.06 17.95 -3.73
C CYS A 23 11.19 17.70 -2.72
N GLY A 24 12.40 17.42 -3.16
CA GLY A 24 13.58 17.25 -2.30
C GLY A 24 13.54 16.05 -1.36
N TYR A 25 12.75 15.01 -1.67
CA TYR A 25 12.70 13.80 -0.85
C TYR A 25 13.89 12.87 -1.10
N VAL A 26 14.16 11.96 -0.16
CA VAL A 26 15.25 11.00 -0.28
C VAL A 26 14.88 9.88 -1.24
N VAL A 27 15.75 9.60 -2.21
CA VAL A 27 15.65 8.46 -3.13
C VAL A 27 16.60 7.38 -2.65
N ASN A 28 16.06 6.19 -2.38
CA ASN A 28 16.83 5.01 -1.99
C ASN A 28 16.81 4.01 -3.15
N CYS A 29 17.95 3.49 -3.52
CA CYS A 29 18.06 2.43 -4.52
C CYS A 29 18.21 1.09 -3.80
N PRO A 30 17.54 0.02 -4.27
CA PRO A 30 17.76 -1.30 -3.73
C PRO A 30 19.17 -1.80 -4.10
N GLU A 31 19.71 -2.70 -3.30
CA GLU A 31 21.01 -3.31 -3.56
C GLU A 31 20.97 -4.16 -4.84
N SER A 32 19.87 -4.89 -5.05
CA SER A 32 19.63 -5.70 -6.24
C SER A 32 18.14 -5.93 -6.47
N ALA A 33 17.77 -6.46 -7.62
CA ALA A 33 16.37 -6.85 -7.90
C ALA A 33 15.87 -7.95 -6.95
N SER A 34 16.74 -8.81 -6.45
CA SER A 34 16.39 -9.88 -5.49
C SER A 34 16.21 -9.38 -4.07
N THR A 35 16.79 -8.25 -3.69
CA THR A 35 16.72 -7.68 -2.34
C THR A 35 15.59 -6.67 -2.17
N VAL A 36 14.92 -6.24 -3.24
CA VAL A 36 13.88 -5.20 -3.22
C VAL A 36 12.87 -5.35 -2.06
N THR A 37 12.43 -6.58 -1.78
CA THR A 37 11.46 -6.83 -0.70
C THR A 37 12.08 -6.66 0.69
N ILE A 38 13.37 -6.95 0.84
CA ILE A 38 14.11 -6.75 2.09
C ILE A 38 14.33 -5.25 2.27
N ASP A 39 14.87 -4.59 1.24
CA ASP A 39 15.14 -3.16 1.23
C ASP A 39 13.87 -2.32 1.48
N LEU A 40 12.72 -2.76 0.92
CA LEU A 40 11.42 -2.13 1.19
C LEU A 40 11.08 -2.11 2.69
N LYS A 41 11.39 -3.20 3.40
CA LYS A 41 11.12 -3.32 4.84
C LYS A 41 12.11 -2.51 5.68
N GLU A 42 13.37 -2.50 5.32
CA GLU A 42 14.42 -1.78 6.03
C GLU A 42 14.30 -0.28 5.85
N ILE A 43 14.04 0.18 4.63
CA ILE A 43 13.90 1.59 4.29
C ILE A 43 12.55 2.16 4.78
N GLY A 44 11.47 1.40 4.62
CA GLY A 44 10.12 1.85 4.98
C GLY A 44 9.76 3.17 4.29
N PRO A 45 9.60 3.22 2.96
CA PRO A 45 9.38 4.46 2.23
C PRO A 45 8.09 5.15 2.67
N THR A 46 8.09 6.50 2.64
CA THR A 46 6.89 7.30 2.93
C THR A 46 6.02 7.53 1.70
N TYR A 47 6.61 7.42 0.52
CA TYR A 47 5.99 7.51 -0.78
C TYR A 47 6.36 6.28 -1.59
N TYR A 48 5.36 5.51 -2.02
CA TYR A 48 5.57 4.22 -2.68
C TYR A 48 4.78 4.12 -3.97
N PHE A 49 5.42 3.65 -5.03
CA PHE A 49 4.79 3.34 -6.30
C PHE A 49 5.12 1.91 -6.72
N ALA A 50 4.11 1.15 -7.07
CA ALA A 50 4.28 -0.22 -7.53
C ALA A 50 3.16 -0.63 -8.50
N PRO A 51 3.45 -1.48 -9.50
CA PRO A 51 2.41 -2.13 -10.28
C PRO A 51 1.61 -3.11 -9.42
N PRO A 52 0.36 -3.45 -9.79
CA PRO A 52 -0.52 -4.34 -9.04
C PRO A 52 0.10 -5.67 -8.65
N ARG A 53 0.91 -6.27 -9.52
CA ARG A 53 1.60 -7.55 -9.27
C ARG A 53 2.49 -7.53 -8.03
N VAL A 54 3.10 -6.39 -7.71
CA VAL A 54 3.93 -6.27 -6.51
C VAL A 54 3.05 -6.31 -5.25
N PHE A 55 1.93 -5.59 -5.27
CA PHE A 55 0.94 -5.64 -4.18
C PHE A 55 0.36 -7.04 -4.01
N GLU A 56 0.04 -7.73 -5.10
CA GLU A 56 -0.45 -9.11 -5.10
C GLU A 56 0.58 -10.07 -4.48
N GLY A 57 1.84 -9.99 -4.90
CA GLY A 57 2.92 -10.81 -4.34
C GLY A 57 3.14 -10.60 -2.85
N LEU A 58 3.06 -9.34 -2.39
CA LEU A 58 3.15 -9.01 -0.96
C LEU A 58 1.96 -9.59 -0.18
N LEU A 59 0.74 -9.47 -0.70
CA LEU A 59 -0.45 -10.08 -0.07
C LEU A 59 -0.36 -11.60 -0.04
N THR A 60 0.05 -12.22 -1.14
CA THR A 60 0.24 -13.69 -1.23
C THR A 60 1.19 -14.18 -0.14
N THR A 61 2.30 -13.48 0.08
CA THR A 61 3.26 -13.80 1.14
C THR A 61 2.61 -13.76 2.54
N VAL A 62 1.73 -12.79 2.78
CA VAL A 62 0.96 -12.70 4.04
C VAL A 62 0.00 -13.88 4.17
N MET A 63 -0.73 -14.20 3.11
CA MET A 63 -1.73 -15.27 3.14
C MET A 63 -1.09 -16.64 3.38
N ILE A 64 0.03 -16.95 2.73
CA ILE A 64 0.80 -18.18 2.97
C ILE A 64 1.21 -18.29 4.44
N ARG A 65 1.78 -17.22 5.01
CA ARG A 65 2.18 -17.21 6.45
C ARG A 65 0.97 -17.36 7.39
N MET A 66 -0.19 -16.89 6.96
CA MET A 66 -1.42 -17.07 7.74
C MET A 66 -1.99 -18.47 7.62
N GLU A 67 -1.78 -19.19 6.50
CA GLU A 67 -2.16 -20.60 6.38
C GLU A 67 -1.38 -21.51 7.33
N ASP A 68 -0.13 -21.17 7.61
CA ASP A 68 0.70 -21.90 8.58
C ASP A 68 0.44 -21.48 10.04
N ALA A 69 -0.37 -20.46 10.27
CA ALA A 69 -0.62 -19.95 11.60
C ALA A 69 -1.60 -20.85 12.40
N GLY A 70 -1.44 -20.84 13.72
CA GLY A 70 -2.36 -21.54 14.62
C GLY A 70 -3.80 -21.03 14.54
N ARG A 71 -4.76 -21.89 14.90
CA ARG A 71 -6.22 -21.63 14.79
C ARG A 71 -6.67 -20.31 15.42
N LEU A 72 -6.16 -19.98 16.61
CA LEU A 72 -6.50 -18.73 17.31
C LEU A 72 -6.03 -17.50 16.52
N LYS A 73 -4.81 -17.55 15.99
CA LYS A 73 -4.23 -16.45 15.20
C LYS A 73 -5.02 -16.23 13.90
N LYS A 74 -5.41 -17.33 13.21
CA LYS A 74 -6.27 -17.27 12.02
C LYS A 74 -7.62 -16.62 12.33
N TRP A 75 -8.26 -17.09 13.40
CA TRP A 75 -9.56 -16.57 13.81
C TRP A 75 -9.49 -15.07 14.14
N LEU A 76 -8.47 -14.65 14.93
CA LEU A 76 -8.28 -13.26 15.28
C LEU A 76 -8.01 -12.39 14.04
N PHE A 77 -7.14 -12.87 13.13
CA PHE A 77 -6.84 -12.20 11.88
C PHE A 77 -8.11 -11.99 11.04
N GLN A 78 -8.92 -13.02 10.85
CA GLN A 78 -10.17 -12.94 10.09
C GLN A 78 -11.13 -11.92 10.71
N ARG A 79 -11.36 -11.97 12.03
CA ARG A 79 -12.25 -11.03 12.71
C ARG A 79 -11.77 -9.57 12.60
N CYS A 80 -10.47 -9.36 12.74
CA CYS A 80 -9.89 -8.03 12.56
C CYS A 80 -10.01 -7.57 11.10
N MET A 81 -9.79 -8.45 10.12
CA MET A 81 -9.91 -8.09 8.71
C MET A 81 -11.35 -7.78 8.29
N ASP A 82 -12.34 -8.47 8.84
CA ASP A 82 -13.77 -8.17 8.61
C ASP A 82 -14.11 -6.76 9.12
N LEU A 83 -13.62 -6.41 10.32
CA LEU A 83 -13.77 -5.05 10.86
C LEU A 83 -13.02 -4.03 9.99
N ALA A 84 -11.78 -4.34 9.60
CA ALA A 84 -10.94 -3.46 8.80
C ALA A 84 -11.59 -3.11 7.45
N ARG A 85 -12.13 -4.09 6.75
CA ARG A 85 -12.82 -3.88 5.46
C ARG A 85 -14.03 -2.96 5.59
N ARG A 86 -14.77 -3.05 6.69
CA ARG A 86 -15.94 -2.19 6.95
C ARG A 86 -15.56 -0.77 7.35
N VAL A 87 -14.52 -0.61 8.15
CA VAL A 87 -14.20 0.64 8.87
C VAL A 87 -13.02 1.37 8.25
N GLY A 88 -11.98 0.66 7.79
CA GLY A 88 -10.72 1.23 7.34
C GLY A 88 -10.86 2.25 6.20
N PRO A 89 -11.52 1.92 5.09
CA PRO A 89 -11.71 2.86 3.98
C PRO A 89 -12.48 4.12 4.41
N ALA A 90 -13.52 3.96 5.23
CA ALA A 90 -14.30 5.09 5.73
C ALA A 90 -13.47 6.03 6.61
N LEU A 91 -12.61 5.48 7.48
CA LEU A 91 -11.67 6.28 8.29
C LEU A 91 -10.65 7.02 7.41
N MET A 92 -10.14 6.38 6.37
CA MET A 92 -9.20 7.00 5.44
C MET A 92 -9.82 8.14 4.62
N ASP A 93 -11.09 7.98 4.25
CA ASP A 93 -11.83 9.00 3.49
C ASP A 93 -12.45 10.09 4.41
N GLY A 94 -12.09 10.10 5.70
CA GLY A 94 -12.61 11.09 6.65
C GLY A 94 -14.11 10.98 6.93
N LYS A 95 -14.74 9.86 6.56
CA LYS A 95 -16.18 9.62 6.78
C LYS A 95 -16.48 9.35 8.25
N PRO A 96 -17.66 9.69 8.74
CA PRO A 96 -18.05 9.43 10.12
C PRO A 96 -18.12 7.92 10.39
N VAL A 97 -17.45 7.48 11.45
CA VAL A 97 -17.46 6.10 11.95
C VAL A 97 -17.85 6.10 13.41
N GLY A 98 -18.64 5.12 13.82
CA GLY A 98 -19.06 4.96 15.21
C GLY A 98 -17.88 4.87 16.19
N THR A 99 -18.02 5.43 17.39
CA THR A 99 -16.93 5.47 18.38
C THR A 99 -16.44 4.08 18.78
N THR A 100 -17.34 3.12 18.90
CA THR A 100 -17.01 1.72 19.21
C THR A 100 -16.17 1.09 18.09
N ASP A 101 -16.60 1.25 16.83
CA ASP A 101 -15.88 0.71 15.66
C ASP A 101 -14.50 1.38 15.52
N ARG A 102 -14.40 2.66 15.81
CA ARG A 102 -13.13 3.40 15.82
C ARG A 102 -12.18 2.87 16.88
N LEU A 103 -12.68 2.59 18.09
CA LEU A 103 -11.88 2.02 19.18
C LEU A 103 -11.41 0.60 18.83
N LEU A 104 -12.32 -0.25 18.34
CA LEU A 104 -11.98 -1.61 17.93
C LEU A 104 -10.96 -1.61 16.76
N TYR A 105 -11.10 -0.70 15.82
CA TYR A 105 -10.13 -0.55 14.74
C TYR A 105 -8.75 -0.09 15.27
N ALA A 106 -8.72 0.81 16.27
CA ALA A 106 -7.46 1.22 16.90
C ALA A 106 -6.78 0.07 17.63
N LEU A 107 -7.53 -0.80 18.34
CA LEU A 107 -7.01 -2.02 18.93
C LEU A 107 -6.51 -3.00 17.85
N GLY A 108 -7.27 -3.19 16.79
CA GLY A 108 -6.86 -3.97 15.61
C GLY A 108 -5.58 -3.42 14.98
N ASN A 109 -5.43 -2.11 14.95
CA ASN A 109 -4.22 -1.45 14.45
C ASN A 109 -2.99 -1.78 15.30
N LEU A 110 -3.14 -1.78 16.63
CA LEU A 110 -2.05 -2.14 17.53
C LEU A 110 -1.64 -3.62 17.39
N CYS A 111 -2.62 -4.53 17.32
CA CYS A 111 -2.38 -5.97 17.38
C CYS A 111 -2.13 -6.62 16.01
N ILE A 112 -2.75 -6.13 14.94
CA ILE A 112 -2.78 -6.79 13.63
C ILE A 112 -2.32 -5.87 12.50
N TYR A 113 -3.01 -4.72 12.26
CA TYR A 113 -2.75 -3.92 11.05
C TYR A 113 -1.40 -3.22 11.08
N GLY A 114 -0.97 -2.70 12.23
CA GLY A 114 0.35 -2.09 12.41
C GLY A 114 1.49 -3.08 12.16
N PRO A 115 1.55 -4.22 12.89
CA PRO A 115 2.50 -5.30 12.63
C PRO A 115 2.45 -5.81 11.18
N LEU A 116 1.25 -5.90 10.58
CA LEU A 116 1.10 -6.32 9.19
C LEU A 116 1.75 -5.31 8.23
N ARG A 117 1.44 -4.01 8.36
CA ARG A 117 2.09 -2.97 7.56
C ARG A 117 3.60 -2.97 7.74
N ASN A 118 4.08 -3.21 8.95
CA ASN A 118 5.52 -3.32 9.21
C ASN A 118 6.14 -4.52 8.48
N SER A 119 5.48 -5.67 8.51
CA SER A 119 5.95 -6.87 7.80
C SER A 119 5.96 -6.71 6.28
N LEU A 120 5.12 -5.82 5.75
CA LEU A 120 5.07 -5.44 4.33
C LEU A 120 6.06 -4.33 3.96
N GLY A 121 6.75 -3.72 4.94
CA GLY A 121 7.61 -2.56 4.70
C GLY A 121 6.85 -1.25 4.47
N MET A 122 5.56 -1.21 4.84
CA MET A 122 4.64 -0.11 4.53
C MET A 122 4.17 0.66 5.77
N SER A 123 4.79 0.47 6.93
CA SER A 123 4.38 1.13 8.19
C SER A 123 4.50 2.67 8.13
N ARG A 124 5.43 3.19 7.31
CA ARG A 124 5.71 4.62 7.16
C ARG A 124 5.06 5.23 5.91
N VAL A 125 4.42 4.44 5.07
CA VAL A 125 3.80 4.91 3.83
C VAL A 125 2.68 5.91 4.15
N ARG A 126 2.83 7.13 3.62
CA ARG A 126 1.81 8.20 3.67
C ARG A 126 0.88 8.15 2.47
N VAL A 127 1.45 7.83 1.30
CA VAL A 127 0.71 7.63 0.07
C VAL A 127 1.38 6.55 -0.76
N ALA A 128 0.57 5.67 -1.34
CA ALA A 128 1.00 4.68 -2.31
C ALA A 128 0.18 4.81 -3.59
N TYR A 129 0.82 4.61 -4.73
CA TYR A 129 0.17 4.59 -6.03
C TYR A 129 0.39 3.26 -6.73
N THR A 130 -0.61 2.88 -7.50
CA THR A 130 -0.55 1.74 -8.41
C THR A 130 -1.02 2.14 -9.80
N ALA A 131 -0.38 1.60 -10.82
CA ALA A 131 -0.69 1.85 -12.22
C ALA A 131 -0.16 0.72 -13.13
N GLY A 132 -0.49 0.84 -14.42
CA GLY A 132 -0.07 -0.09 -15.47
C GLY A 132 -1.13 -1.12 -15.81
N GLU A 133 -1.91 -1.55 -14.84
CA GLU A 133 -3.07 -2.44 -15.00
C GLU A 133 -4.08 -2.19 -13.87
N ALA A 134 -5.29 -2.70 -14.01
CA ALA A 134 -6.30 -2.62 -12.95
C ALA A 134 -5.90 -3.52 -11.77
N ILE A 135 -5.85 -2.95 -10.56
CA ILE A 135 -5.45 -3.70 -9.36
C ILE A 135 -6.52 -4.68 -8.87
N GLY A 136 -7.75 -4.52 -9.29
CA GLY A 136 -8.88 -5.28 -8.78
C GLY A 136 -9.38 -4.80 -7.41
N PRO A 137 -10.70 -4.85 -7.18
CA PRO A 137 -11.33 -4.26 -6.01
C PRO A 137 -10.93 -4.94 -4.69
N ASP A 138 -10.76 -6.26 -4.69
CA ASP A 138 -10.42 -7.01 -3.47
C ASP A 138 -9.02 -6.67 -2.95
N LEU A 139 -8.03 -6.67 -3.85
CA LEU A 139 -6.65 -6.35 -3.54
C LEU A 139 -6.53 -4.89 -3.09
N PHE A 140 -7.16 -3.98 -3.80
CA PHE A 140 -7.21 -2.56 -3.47
C PHE A 140 -7.85 -2.31 -2.09
N SER A 141 -9.02 -2.93 -1.87
CA SER A 141 -9.75 -2.84 -0.60
C SER A 141 -8.95 -3.41 0.57
N PHE A 142 -8.20 -4.50 0.36
CA PHE A 142 -7.33 -5.05 1.40
C PHE A 142 -6.33 -4.02 1.92
N TYR A 143 -5.57 -3.37 1.03
CA TYR A 143 -4.55 -2.40 1.44
C TYR A 143 -5.16 -1.17 2.14
N ARG A 144 -6.25 -0.66 1.61
CA ARG A 144 -6.95 0.47 2.24
C ARG A 144 -7.55 0.10 3.59
N SER A 145 -8.07 -1.11 3.74
CA SER A 145 -8.66 -1.56 5.02
C SER A 145 -7.64 -1.63 6.15
N ILE A 146 -6.40 -1.98 5.87
CA ILE A 146 -5.32 -1.98 6.89
C ILE A 146 -4.65 -0.60 7.07
N GLY A 147 -5.18 0.47 6.47
CA GLY A 147 -4.74 1.84 6.67
C GLY A 147 -3.59 2.29 5.75
N ILE A 148 -3.41 1.68 4.58
CA ILE A 148 -2.49 2.15 3.55
C ILE A 148 -3.27 3.03 2.58
N ASN A 149 -2.87 4.30 2.45
CA ASN A 149 -3.46 5.24 1.50
C ASN A 149 -3.04 4.88 0.06
N LEU A 150 -3.62 3.79 -0.44
CA LEU A 150 -3.42 3.33 -1.80
C LEU A 150 -4.40 4.02 -2.74
N LYS A 151 -3.87 4.52 -3.86
CA LYS A 151 -4.62 5.19 -4.92
C LYS A 151 -4.26 4.59 -6.26
N GLN A 152 -5.19 4.65 -7.18
CA GLN A 152 -4.94 4.31 -8.57
C GLN A 152 -4.58 5.57 -9.35
N LEU A 153 -3.66 5.43 -10.29
CA LEU A 153 -3.41 6.42 -11.32
C LEU A 153 -3.50 5.75 -12.70
N TYR A 154 -3.96 6.51 -13.66
CA TYR A 154 -3.95 6.12 -15.05
C TYR A 154 -3.03 7.04 -15.84
N GLY A 155 -2.21 6.45 -16.68
CA GLY A 155 -1.31 7.18 -17.54
C GLY A 155 -0.47 6.28 -18.43
N SER A 156 0.29 6.91 -19.31
CA SER A 156 1.21 6.24 -20.23
C SER A 156 2.55 6.97 -20.28
N THR A 157 3.52 6.38 -20.94
CA THR A 157 4.83 7.01 -21.16
C THR A 157 4.70 8.32 -21.93
N GLU A 158 3.83 8.35 -22.94
CA GLU A 158 3.59 9.50 -23.82
C GLU A 158 2.95 10.69 -23.08
N THR A 159 2.26 10.42 -21.97
CA THR A 159 1.61 11.44 -21.13
C THR A 159 2.38 11.76 -19.86
N ALA A 160 3.65 11.37 -19.79
CA ALA A 160 4.49 11.54 -18.60
C ALA A 160 3.85 10.97 -17.31
N VAL A 161 3.25 9.79 -17.41
CA VAL A 161 2.58 9.01 -16.33
C VAL A 161 1.19 9.51 -15.96
N PHE A 162 1.01 10.81 -15.75
CA PHE A 162 -0.19 11.33 -15.09
C PHE A 162 -1.24 11.85 -16.09
N VAL A 163 -2.23 11.02 -16.42
CA VAL A 163 -3.46 11.45 -17.09
C VAL A 163 -4.56 11.67 -16.06
N CYS A 164 -4.81 10.66 -15.21
CA CYS A 164 -5.80 10.72 -14.16
C CYS A 164 -5.21 10.19 -12.84
N LEU A 165 -5.54 10.85 -11.75
CA LEU A 165 -5.11 10.51 -10.40
C LEU A 165 -6.29 10.60 -9.44
N GLN A 166 -6.50 9.58 -8.62
CA GLN A 166 -7.53 9.63 -7.60
C GLN A 166 -7.16 10.65 -6.50
N PRO A 167 -8.01 11.66 -6.22
CA PRO A 167 -7.79 12.60 -5.13
C PRO A 167 -7.98 11.95 -3.75
N ASP A 168 -7.61 12.65 -2.68
CA ASP A 168 -7.96 12.23 -1.33
C ASP A 168 -9.48 12.31 -1.14
N ASN A 169 -10.04 11.43 -0.31
CA ASN A 169 -11.46 11.34 0.05
C ASN A 169 -12.42 10.89 -1.07
N GLU A 170 -11.95 10.70 -2.30
CA GLU A 170 -12.74 10.23 -3.45
C GLU A 170 -12.11 8.99 -4.10
N VAL A 171 -11.47 8.18 -3.30
CA VAL A 171 -10.76 6.99 -3.81
C VAL A 171 -11.74 5.84 -3.97
N LYS A 172 -11.79 5.25 -5.17
CA LYS A 172 -12.67 4.12 -5.52
C LYS A 172 -11.85 2.92 -5.96
N ALA A 173 -12.41 1.74 -5.74
CA ALA A 173 -11.79 0.47 -6.13
C ALA A 173 -12.05 0.11 -7.59
N ASP A 174 -13.09 0.65 -8.19
CA ASP A 174 -13.65 0.45 -9.54
C ASP A 174 -13.51 1.70 -10.42
#